data_125d1c430a2735fbe25a0bb54bb2a6a2
#
_entry.id   125d1c430a2735fbe25a0bb54bb2a6a2
#
_cell.length_a   1.000
_cell.length_b   1.000
_cell.length_c   1.000
_cell.angle_alpha   90.00
_cell.angle_beta   90.00
_cell.angle_gamma   90.00
#
_symmetry.space_group_name_H-M   'P 1'
#
loop_
_entity.id
_entity.type
_entity.pdbx_description
1 polymer ?
#
loop_
_entity_poly.entity_id
_entity_poly.type
_entity_poly.pdbx_seq_one_letter_code
_entity_poly.pdbx_strand_id
1 'polypeptide(L)'
;MTKLDKKSVIGISALLVHAANIDEIYSKHEKDLVKEFIKTYLEKDNADEILKEAEEIENNSNQLLNYTNIIKKNPLEIKKDIIKNLWKVIISDNSIDQYESNLMRRICGLIYFSDKECAEIKLKLLNS
;
A
#
# COMPACT_ATOMS: atom_id res chain seq x y z
N MET A 1 -17.72 4.65 11.14
CA MET A 1 -17.20 4.18 9.86
C MET A 1 -16.00 5.03 9.46
N THR A 2 -14.85 4.39 9.29
CA THR A 2 -13.61 5.10 8.98
C THR A 2 -13.52 5.29 7.47
N LYS A 3 -13.35 6.54 7.05
CA LYS A 3 -13.25 6.85 5.63
C LYS A 3 -11.95 7.59 5.35
N LEU A 4 -11.38 7.31 4.19
CA LEU A 4 -10.24 8.06 3.68
C LEU A 4 -10.75 9.04 2.63
N ASP A 5 -10.21 10.25 2.61
CA ASP A 5 -10.56 11.20 1.57
C ASP A 5 -9.82 10.83 0.26
N LYS A 6 -10.24 11.42 -0.84
CA LYS A 6 -9.69 11.12 -2.16
C LYS A 6 -8.18 11.36 -2.21
N LYS A 7 -7.71 12.46 -1.65
CA LYS A 7 -6.30 12.81 -1.65
C LYS A 7 -5.47 11.76 -0.89
N SER A 8 -5.98 11.30 0.25
CA SER A 8 -5.30 10.26 1.04
C SER A 8 -5.27 8.93 0.29
N VAL A 9 -6.37 8.55 -0.36
CA VAL A 9 -6.41 7.31 -1.14
C VAL A 9 -5.40 7.36 -2.29
N ILE A 10 -5.28 8.50 -2.97
CA ILE A 10 -4.31 8.66 -4.06
C ILE A 10 -2.88 8.50 -3.52
N GLY A 11 -2.57 9.15 -2.39
CA GLY A 11 -1.24 9.06 -1.78
C GLY A 11 -0.89 7.65 -1.32
N ILE A 12 -1.86 6.96 -0.70
CA ILE A 12 -1.65 5.58 -0.25
C ILE A 12 -1.51 4.64 -1.46
N SER A 13 -2.32 4.89 -2.51
CA SER A 13 -2.20 4.12 -3.75
C SER A 13 -0.82 4.30 -4.39
N ALA A 14 -0.26 5.51 -4.34
CA ALA A 14 1.10 5.76 -4.81
C ALA A 14 2.12 4.94 -4.01
N LEU A 15 1.90 4.77 -2.71
CA LEU A 15 2.76 3.92 -1.88
C LEU A 15 2.64 2.45 -2.30
N LEU A 16 1.43 1.98 -2.59
CA LEU A 16 1.22 0.61 -3.07
C LEU A 16 1.94 0.38 -4.41
N VAL A 17 1.86 1.34 -5.32
CA VAL A 17 2.59 1.30 -6.59
C VAL A 17 4.10 1.27 -6.34
N HIS A 18 4.58 2.08 -5.40
CA HIS A 18 5.99 2.11 -5.03
C HIS A 18 6.46 0.73 -4.56
N ALA A 19 5.68 0.07 -3.71
CA ALA A 19 5.99 -1.27 -3.22
C ALA A 19 6.02 -2.28 -4.37
N ALA A 20 5.10 -2.16 -5.31
CA ALA A 20 5.03 -3.04 -6.48
C ALA A 20 6.23 -2.85 -7.42
N ASN A 21 6.79 -1.65 -7.48
CA ASN A 21 7.92 -1.34 -8.36
C ASN A 21 9.28 -1.70 -7.80
N ILE A 22 9.36 -2.18 -6.57
CA ILE A 22 10.66 -2.47 -5.92
C ILE A 22 11.45 -3.54 -6.68
N ASP A 23 10.77 -4.54 -7.23
CA ASP A 23 11.41 -5.61 -8.00
C ASP A 23 11.47 -5.29 -9.50
N GLU A 24 11.13 -4.07 -9.88
CA GLU A 24 11.08 -3.57 -11.26
C GLU A 24 10.02 -4.27 -12.12
N ILE A 25 9.17 -5.10 -11.53
CA ILE A 25 8.08 -5.78 -12.24
C ILE A 25 6.75 -5.32 -11.66
N TYR A 26 6.12 -4.37 -12.34
CA TYR A 26 4.81 -3.86 -11.96
C TYR A 26 3.76 -4.53 -12.85
N SER A 27 3.25 -5.67 -12.40
CA SER A 27 2.36 -6.54 -13.18
C SER A 27 0.92 -6.03 -13.21
N LYS A 28 0.13 -6.58 -14.13
CA LYS A 28 -1.30 -6.32 -14.20
C LYS A 28 -2.00 -6.77 -12.92
N HIS A 29 -1.57 -7.90 -12.35
CA HIS A 29 -2.15 -8.42 -11.10
C HIS A 29 -1.95 -7.41 -9.97
N GLU A 30 -0.77 -6.83 -9.87
CA GLU A 30 -0.49 -5.81 -8.85
C GLU A 30 -1.33 -4.56 -9.07
N LYS A 31 -1.52 -4.14 -10.32
CA LYS A 31 -2.41 -3.01 -10.65
C LYS A 31 -3.84 -3.29 -10.20
N ASP A 32 -4.32 -4.51 -10.42
CA ASP A 32 -5.67 -4.90 -10.02
C ASP A 32 -5.84 -4.86 -8.50
N LEU A 33 -4.82 -5.24 -7.74
CA LEU A 33 -4.84 -5.16 -6.28
C LEU A 33 -4.94 -3.71 -5.81
N VAL A 34 -4.20 -2.80 -6.44
CA VAL A 34 -4.28 -1.38 -6.10
C VAL A 34 -5.68 -0.83 -6.42
N LYS A 35 -6.24 -1.22 -7.56
CA LYS A 35 -7.60 -0.83 -7.93
C LYS A 35 -8.64 -1.32 -6.93
N GLU A 36 -8.49 -2.53 -6.40
CA GLU A 36 -9.38 -3.05 -5.37
C GLU A 36 -9.34 -2.18 -4.12
N PHE A 37 -8.14 -1.77 -3.70
CA PHE A 37 -7.99 -0.86 -2.58
C PHE A 37 -8.73 0.46 -2.85
N ILE A 38 -8.54 1.03 -4.04
CA ILE A 38 -9.20 2.28 -4.43
C ILE A 38 -10.72 2.13 -4.36
N LYS A 39 -11.26 1.06 -4.91
CA LYS A 39 -12.71 0.79 -4.93
C LYS A 39 -13.30 0.63 -3.53
N THR A 40 -12.51 0.10 -2.60
CA THR A 40 -12.95 -0.06 -1.21
C THR A 40 -13.28 1.28 -0.57
N TYR A 41 -12.49 2.30 -0.86
CA TYR A 41 -12.64 3.62 -0.23
C TYR A 41 -13.32 4.66 -1.11
N LEU A 42 -13.27 4.50 -2.42
CA LEU A 42 -13.83 5.46 -3.39
C LEU A 42 -14.70 4.72 -4.41
N GLU A 43 -15.80 4.15 -3.94
CA GLU A 43 -16.70 3.34 -4.77
C GLU A 43 -17.26 4.06 -6.00
N LYS A 44 -17.47 5.37 -5.88
CA LYS A 44 -18.10 6.18 -6.93
C LYS A 44 -17.11 6.76 -7.93
N ASP A 45 -15.81 6.67 -7.64
CA ASP A 45 -14.78 7.23 -8.49
C ASP A 45 -14.29 6.19 -9.49
N ASN A 46 -13.71 6.67 -10.58
CA ASN A 46 -13.11 5.80 -11.59
C ASN A 46 -11.75 5.31 -11.08
N ALA A 47 -11.67 4.04 -10.72
CA ALA A 47 -10.45 3.46 -10.16
C ALA A 47 -9.26 3.56 -11.12
N ASP A 48 -9.50 3.46 -12.43
CA ASP A 48 -8.41 3.57 -13.42
C ASP A 48 -7.79 4.97 -13.43
N GLU A 49 -8.62 6.01 -13.32
CA GLU A 49 -8.13 7.39 -13.27
C GLU A 49 -7.34 7.64 -11.98
N ILE A 50 -7.86 7.16 -10.85
CA ILE A 50 -7.19 7.29 -9.56
C ILE A 50 -5.84 6.58 -9.57
N LEU A 51 -5.81 5.36 -10.10
CA LEU A 51 -4.56 4.59 -10.22
C LEU A 51 -3.55 5.32 -11.10
N LYS A 52 -3.99 5.87 -12.23
CA LYS A 52 -3.10 6.60 -13.12
C LYS A 52 -2.47 7.80 -12.43
N GLU A 53 -3.28 8.52 -11.66
CA GLU A 53 -2.80 9.67 -10.88
C GLU A 53 -1.78 9.24 -9.83
N ALA A 54 -2.03 8.10 -9.15
CA ALA A 54 -1.10 7.54 -8.17
C ALA A 54 0.21 7.12 -8.83
N GLU A 55 0.14 6.53 -10.01
CA GLU A 55 1.34 6.14 -10.77
C GLU A 55 2.19 7.35 -11.16
N GLU A 56 1.54 8.45 -11.55
CA GLU A 56 2.24 9.69 -11.88
C GLU A 56 2.94 10.29 -10.66
N ILE A 57 2.30 10.26 -9.51
CA ILE A 57 2.88 10.75 -8.25
C ILE A 57 4.10 9.91 -7.88
N GLU A 58 3.99 8.59 -7.98
CA GLU A 58 5.10 7.68 -7.66
C GLU A 58 6.29 7.90 -8.59
N ASN A 59 6.03 8.12 -9.89
CA ASN A 59 7.09 8.41 -10.86
C ASN A 59 7.83 9.71 -10.56
N ASN A 60 7.13 10.70 -10.02
CA ASN A 60 7.68 12.04 -9.80
C ASN A 60 8.26 12.24 -8.40
N SER A 61 8.03 11.31 -7.47
CA SER A 61 8.49 11.45 -6.10
C SER A 61 8.82 10.09 -5.50
N ASN A 62 10.06 9.92 -5.09
CA ASN A 62 10.51 8.69 -4.43
C ASN A 62 10.63 8.86 -2.91
N GLN A 63 10.02 9.92 -2.36
CA GLN A 63 10.13 10.20 -0.93
C GLN A 63 9.06 9.44 -0.15
N LEU A 64 9.48 8.38 0.49
CA LEU A 64 8.62 7.53 1.30
C LEU A 64 7.87 8.31 2.39
N LEU A 65 8.52 9.32 2.98
CA LEU A 65 7.92 10.15 4.03
C LEU A 65 6.64 10.87 3.57
N ASN A 66 6.56 11.26 2.30
CA ASN A 66 5.38 11.92 1.78
C ASN A 66 4.15 11.02 1.86
N TYR A 67 4.34 9.73 1.61
CA TYR A 67 3.24 8.76 1.65
C TYR A 67 2.91 8.35 3.09
N THR A 68 3.92 8.09 3.90
CA THR A 68 3.72 7.59 5.26
C THR A 68 3.14 8.65 6.19
N ASN A 69 3.41 9.93 5.93
CA ASN A 69 2.82 11.01 6.72
C ASN A 69 1.29 11.03 6.60
N ILE A 70 0.76 10.66 5.45
CA ILE A 70 -0.68 10.54 5.25
C ILE A 70 -1.24 9.41 6.11
N ILE A 71 -0.57 8.26 6.09
CA ILE A 71 -1.01 7.07 6.83
C ILE A 71 -0.90 7.26 8.34
N LYS A 72 0.17 7.88 8.80
CA LYS A 72 0.48 8.09 10.21
C LYS A 72 -0.67 8.73 10.99
N LYS A 73 -1.43 9.60 10.36
CA LYS A 73 -2.52 10.34 10.99
C LYS A 73 -3.81 9.56 11.11
N ASN A 74 -3.88 8.38 10.53
CA ASN A 74 -5.10 7.58 10.48
C ASN A 74 -5.23 6.64 11.68
N PRO A 75 -6.48 6.23 12.01
CA PRO A 75 -6.71 5.26 13.09
C PRO A 75 -6.05 3.92 12.80
N LEU A 76 -5.88 3.12 13.84
CA LEU A 76 -5.24 1.80 13.75
C LEU A 76 -5.91 0.89 12.74
N GLU A 77 -7.24 0.92 12.64
CA GLU A 77 -7.98 0.10 11.68
C GLU A 77 -7.58 0.37 10.24
N ILE A 78 -7.42 1.65 9.91
CA ILE A 78 -6.98 2.06 8.58
C ILE A 78 -5.54 1.63 8.34
N LYS A 79 -4.67 1.80 9.34
CA LYS A 79 -3.27 1.38 9.23
C LYS A 79 -3.17 -0.13 8.97
N LYS A 80 -3.98 -0.92 9.67
CA LYS A 80 -4.02 -2.38 9.48
C LYS A 80 -4.43 -2.73 8.06
N ASP A 81 -5.45 -2.07 7.53
CA ASP A 81 -5.92 -2.32 6.18
C ASP A 81 -4.87 -1.95 5.14
N ILE A 82 -4.18 -0.83 5.33
CA ILE A 82 -3.11 -0.40 4.43
C ILE A 82 -1.96 -1.40 4.46
N ILE A 83 -1.53 -1.84 5.64
CA ILE A 83 -0.46 -2.83 5.76
C ILE A 83 -0.86 -4.14 5.08
N LYS A 84 -2.11 -4.56 5.26
CA LYS A 84 -2.64 -5.75 4.60
C LYS A 84 -2.56 -5.62 3.07
N ASN A 85 -2.95 -4.48 2.54
CA ASN A 85 -2.90 -4.26 1.08
C ASN A 85 -1.47 -4.19 0.56
N LEU A 86 -0.54 -3.61 1.33
CA LEU A 86 0.88 -3.59 0.96
C LEU A 86 1.42 -5.01 0.87
N TRP A 87 1.12 -5.87 1.86
CA TRP A 87 1.55 -7.27 1.82
C TRP A 87 0.93 -8.03 0.65
N LYS A 88 -0.34 -7.75 0.32
CA LYS A 88 -0.99 -8.38 -0.84
C LYS A 88 -0.24 -8.08 -2.13
N VAL A 89 0.14 -6.82 -2.32
CA VAL A 89 0.89 -6.40 -3.51
C VAL A 89 2.26 -7.08 -3.54
N ILE A 90 2.96 -7.08 -2.42
CA ILE A 90 4.30 -7.66 -2.31
C ILE A 90 4.29 -9.17 -2.53
N ILE A 91 3.31 -9.86 -1.94
CA ILE A 91 3.21 -11.33 -2.00
C ILE A 91 2.72 -11.82 -3.36
N SER A 92 2.11 -10.95 -4.15
CA SER A 92 1.43 -11.32 -5.41
C SER A 92 2.32 -12.08 -6.40
N ASP A 93 3.62 -11.90 -6.35
CA ASP A 93 4.55 -12.60 -7.24
C ASP A 93 5.14 -13.88 -6.62
N ASN A 94 4.61 -14.29 -5.47
CA ASN A 94 5.01 -15.49 -4.73
C ASN A 94 6.45 -15.47 -4.22
N SER A 95 7.12 -14.32 -4.27
CA SER A 95 8.45 -14.17 -3.70
C SER A 95 8.52 -12.92 -2.85
N ILE A 96 9.15 -13.05 -1.69
CA ILE A 96 9.39 -11.91 -0.81
C ILE A 96 10.90 -11.82 -0.65
N ASP A 97 11.50 -10.79 -1.20
CA ASP A 97 12.93 -10.61 -1.05
C ASP A 97 13.23 -9.71 0.15
N GLN A 98 14.52 -9.54 0.41
CA GLN A 98 14.98 -8.76 1.55
C GLN A 98 14.61 -7.27 1.43
N TYR A 99 14.59 -6.74 0.22
CA TYR A 99 14.23 -5.33 -0.01
C TYR A 99 12.78 -5.06 0.36
N GLU A 100 11.89 -5.97 0.01
CA GLU A 100 10.47 -5.84 0.31
C GLU A 100 10.22 -5.93 1.82
N SER A 101 10.88 -6.85 2.50
CA SER A 101 10.78 -6.99 3.95
C SER A 101 11.32 -5.76 4.66
N ASN A 102 12.44 -5.21 4.17
CA ASN A 102 13.03 -3.98 4.73
C ASN A 102 12.12 -2.78 4.52
N LEU A 103 11.48 -2.69 3.35
CA LEU A 103 10.52 -1.63 3.08
C LEU A 103 9.35 -1.68 4.06
N MET A 104 8.79 -2.86 4.29
CA MET A 104 7.66 -3.01 5.21
C MET A 104 8.04 -2.64 6.64
N ARG A 105 9.21 -3.05 7.09
CA ARG A 105 9.72 -2.70 8.43
C ARG A 105 9.86 -1.18 8.56
N ARG A 106 10.40 -0.53 7.53
CA ARG A 106 10.59 0.91 7.52
C ARG A 106 9.25 1.64 7.54
N ILE A 107 8.28 1.19 6.72
CA ILE A 107 6.94 1.77 6.69
C ILE A 107 6.28 1.66 8.07
N CYS A 108 6.33 0.48 8.68
CA CYS A 108 5.73 0.25 10.00
C CYS A 108 6.33 1.20 11.05
N GLY A 109 7.64 1.41 11.01
CA GLY A 109 8.30 2.34 11.92
C GLY A 109 7.82 3.78 11.70
N LEU A 110 7.69 4.19 10.45
CA LEU A 110 7.29 5.56 10.10
C LEU A 110 5.84 5.88 10.44
N ILE A 111 4.96 4.89 10.41
CA ILE A 111 3.53 5.10 10.70
C ILE A 111 3.16 4.68 12.13
N TYR A 112 4.16 4.31 12.94
CA TYR A 112 3.96 3.85 14.33
C TYR A 112 3.07 2.60 14.41
N PHE A 113 3.33 1.64 13.52
CA PHE A 113 2.62 0.38 13.51
C PHE A 113 3.53 -0.73 14.05
N SER A 114 2.97 -1.62 14.88
CA SER A 114 3.74 -2.69 15.52
C SER A 114 4.32 -3.66 14.50
N ASP A 115 5.62 -3.95 14.60
CA ASP A 115 6.28 -4.96 13.76
C ASP A 115 5.66 -6.34 13.96
N LYS A 116 5.23 -6.64 15.19
CA LYS A 116 4.59 -7.90 15.51
C LYS A 116 3.26 -8.05 14.76
N GLU A 117 2.43 -7.01 14.78
CA GLU A 117 1.16 -7.03 14.07
C GLU A 117 1.37 -7.10 12.57
N CYS A 118 2.38 -6.41 12.07
CA CYS A 118 2.75 -6.46 10.65
C CYS A 118 3.09 -7.89 10.23
N ALA A 119 3.91 -8.58 11.01
CA ALA A 119 4.28 -9.98 10.75
C ALA A 119 3.07 -10.91 10.83
N GLU A 120 2.16 -10.67 11.76
CA GLU A 120 0.94 -11.48 11.89
C GLU A 120 0.05 -11.34 10.65
N ILE A 121 -0.10 -10.14 10.12
CA ILE A 121 -0.87 -9.89 8.90
C ILE A 121 -0.25 -10.63 7.71
N LYS A 122 1.07 -10.55 7.59
CA LYS A 122 1.81 -11.27 6.55
C LYS A 122 1.55 -12.77 6.62
N LEU A 123 1.67 -13.36 7.82
CA LEU A 123 1.48 -14.80 8.01
C LEU A 123 0.06 -15.23 7.66
N LYS A 124 -0.95 -14.45 8.03
CA LYS A 124 -2.33 -14.76 7.71
C LYS A 124 -2.56 -14.78 6.20
N LEU A 125 -1.95 -13.86 5.47
CA LEU A 125 -2.07 -13.81 4.02
C LEU A 125 -1.37 -15.00 3.35
N LEU A 126 -0.21 -15.39 3.87
CA LEU A 126 0.54 -16.52 3.32
C LEU A 126 -0.15 -17.85 3.58
N ASN A 127 -0.93 -17.95 4.65
CA ASN A 127 -1.61 -19.19 5.05
C ASN A 127 -3.06 -19.28 4.56
N SER A 128 -3.51 -18.29 3.83
CA SER A 128 -4.89 -18.29 3.32
C SER A 128 -5.01 -18.92 1.94
#